data_d155e8facab1368bac391e14084c757d
#
_entry.id   d155e8facab1368bac391e14084c757d
#
_cell.length_a   1.000
_cell.length_b   1.000
_cell.length_c   1.000
_cell.angle_alpha   90.00
_cell.angle_beta   90.00
_cell.angle_gamma   90.00
#
_symmetry.space_group_name_H-M   'P 1'
#
loop_
_entity.id
_entity.type
_entity.pdbx_description
1 polymer ?
#
loop_
_entity_poly.entity_id
_entity_poly.type
_entity_poly.pdbx_seq_one_letter_code
_entity_poly.pdbx_strand_id
1 'polypeptide(L)'
;MAVDPEKAIVLYPAYFDLRVSREAGRKVSKKDAIEGPDAHMLFEAAKSLGLDCILELDKNYPRFWYKRTGRILVEPKMKKSELVRKIALKLKAMPKKKE
;
A
#
# COMPACT_ATOMS: atom_id res chain seq x y z
N MET A 1 2.70 -0.43 21.15
CA MET A 1 2.50 -0.65 19.74
C MET A 1 1.02 -0.73 19.41
N ALA A 2 0.61 0.02 18.49
CA ALA A 2 -0.82 0.16 18.24
C ALA A 2 -1.34 -0.80 17.17
N VAL A 3 -0.48 -1.47 16.44
CA VAL A 3 -0.95 -2.30 15.34
C VAL A 3 -1.20 -3.72 15.81
N ASP A 4 -2.47 -4.11 15.70
CA ASP A 4 -2.90 -5.47 16.02
C ASP A 4 -3.11 -6.20 14.68
N PRO A 5 -2.31 -7.23 14.38
CA PRO A 5 -2.41 -7.89 13.08
C PRO A 5 -3.80 -8.42 12.75
N GLU A 6 -4.58 -8.77 13.75
CA GLU A 6 -5.92 -9.29 13.50
C GLU A 6 -6.91 -8.20 13.12
N LYS A 7 -6.65 -6.97 13.54
CA LYS A 7 -7.55 -5.86 13.27
C LYS A 7 -7.00 -4.87 12.26
N ALA A 8 -5.75 -5.04 11.87
CA ALA A 8 -5.10 -4.09 10.98
C ALA A 8 -5.67 -4.15 9.57
N ILE A 9 -5.55 -3.04 8.88
CA ILE A 9 -5.92 -2.97 7.47
C ILE A 9 -4.70 -3.39 6.67
N VAL A 10 -4.88 -4.37 5.80
CA VAL A 10 -3.79 -4.88 4.97
C VAL A 10 -3.77 -4.14 3.65
N LEU A 11 -2.62 -3.62 3.28
CA LEU A 11 -2.44 -2.91 2.01
C LEU A 11 -1.32 -3.56 1.22
N TYR A 12 -1.60 -3.87 -0.04
CA TYR A 12 -0.63 -4.45 -0.95
C TYR A 12 -0.22 -3.41 -1.99
N PRO A 13 1.03 -3.45 -2.47
CA PRO A 13 1.44 -2.51 -3.52
C PRO A 13 0.57 -2.59 -4.77
N ALA A 14 0.04 -3.77 -5.09
CA ALA A 14 -0.82 -3.92 -6.26
C ALA A 14 -2.05 -3.02 -6.23
N TYR A 15 -2.50 -2.64 -5.03
CA TYR A 15 -3.66 -1.76 -4.91
C TYR A 15 -3.42 -0.42 -5.60
N PHE A 16 -2.17 0.01 -5.68
CA PHE A 16 -1.79 1.35 -6.15
C PHE A 16 -0.98 1.32 -7.44
N ASP A 17 -0.82 0.16 -8.04
CA ASP A 17 0.07 -0.01 -9.20
C ASP A 17 -0.69 0.26 -10.49
N LEU A 18 -0.23 1.26 -11.23
CA LEU A 18 -0.83 1.64 -12.50
C LEU A 18 -0.87 0.48 -13.50
N ARG A 19 0.07 -0.43 -13.40
CA ARG A 19 0.16 -1.57 -14.32
C ARG A 19 -0.81 -2.69 -13.99
N VAL A 20 -1.49 -2.58 -12.85
CA VAL A 20 -2.46 -3.59 -12.43
C VAL A 20 -3.86 -3.10 -12.76
N SER A 21 -4.67 -3.94 -13.41
CA SER A 21 -6.04 -3.56 -13.72
C SER A 21 -6.90 -3.61 -12.46
N ARG A 22 -8.05 -2.96 -12.52
CA ARG A 22 -8.96 -2.98 -11.38
C ARG A 22 -9.42 -4.40 -11.08
N GLU A 23 -9.63 -5.19 -12.13
CA GLU A 23 -10.02 -6.58 -11.94
C GLU A 23 -8.91 -7.40 -11.30
N ALA A 24 -7.66 -7.02 -11.54
CA ALA A 24 -6.52 -7.74 -10.98
C ALA A 24 -6.17 -7.28 -9.57
N GLY A 25 -6.79 -6.22 -9.07
CA GLY A 25 -6.60 -5.84 -7.68
C GLY A 25 -6.33 -4.38 -7.40
N ARG A 26 -6.22 -3.53 -8.44
CA ARG A 26 -5.98 -2.12 -8.21
C ARG A 26 -7.19 -1.49 -7.52
N LYS A 27 -6.94 -0.72 -6.48
CA LYS A 27 -8.00 -0.10 -5.69
C LYS A 27 -8.19 1.38 -5.98
N VAL A 28 -7.31 1.99 -6.76
CA VAL A 28 -7.40 3.41 -7.07
C VAL A 28 -7.53 3.61 -8.57
N SER A 29 -8.01 4.79 -8.98
CA SER A 29 -8.16 5.09 -10.39
C SER A 29 -6.78 5.23 -11.04
N LYS A 30 -6.76 5.17 -12.37
CA LYS A 30 -5.50 5.29 -13.09
C LYS A 30 -4.77 6.58 -12.77
N LYS A 31 -5.52 7.66 -12.59
CA LYS A 31 -4.86 8.95 -12.34
C LYS A 31 -4.27 9.03 -10.95
N ASP A 32 -4.73 8.19 -10.02
CA ASP A 32 -4.19 8.17 -8.67
C ASP A 32 -3.17 7.06 -8.46
N ALA A 33 -3.00 6.18 -9.43
CA ALA A 33 -2.05 5.08 -9.31
C ALA A 33 -0.65 5.51 -9.72
N ILE A 34 0.34 4.76 -9.27
CA ILE A 34 1.72 5.03 -9.64
C ILE A 34 2.34 3.77 -10.23
N GLU A 35 3.46 3.95 -10.89
CA GLU A 35 4.17 2.84 -11.52
C GLU A 35 5.09 2.18 -10.53
N GLY A 36 4.94 0.85 -10.37
CA GLY A 36 5.91 0.07 -9.62
C GLY A 36 6.06 0.40 -8.15
N PRO A 37 4.97 0.62 -7.40
CA PRO A 37 5.12 0.82 -5.97
C PRO A 37 5.60 -0.46 -5.30
N ASP A 38 6.26 -0.32 -4.16
CA ASP A 38 6.63 -1.48 -3.36
C ASP A 38 6.21 -1.25 -1.91
N ALA A 39 6.40 -2.30 -1.08
CA ALA A 39 5.94 -2.23 0.29
C ALA A 39 6.67 -1.18 1.11
N HIS A 40 7.94 -0.92 0.80
CA HIS A 40 8.68 0.14 1.49
C HIS A 40 8.06 1.50 1.24
N MET A 41 7.63 1.76 0.00
CA MET A 41 7.00 3.03 -0.33
C MET A 41 5.69 3.19 0.43
N LEU A 42 4.90 2.12 0.50
CA LEU A 42 3.66 2.15 1.27
C LEU A 42 3.93 2.41 2.74
N PHE A 43 4.96 1.75 3.27
CA PHE A 43 5.32 1.92 4.67
C PHE A 43 5.69 3.38 4.96
N GLU A 44 6.52 3.97 4.11
CA GLU A 44 6.92 5.35 4.30
C GLU A 44 5.75 6.30 4.16
N ALA A 45 4.86 6.04 3.21
CA ALA A 45 3.69 6.88 3.03
C ALA A 45 2.80 6.84 4.27
N ALA A 46 2.56 5.65 4.81
CA ALA A 46 1.73 5.52 6.00
C ALA A 46 2.38 6.20 7.20
N LYS A 47 3.69 6.04 7.36
CA LYS A 47 4.38 6.68 8.47
C LYS A 47 4.32 8.19 8.36
N SER A 48 4.46 8.74 7.16
CA SER A 48 4.40 10.18 7.00
C SER A 48 3.01 10.74 7.24
N LEU A 49 1.99 9.89 7.20
CA LEU A 49 0.63 10.29 7.55
C LEU A 49 0.38 10.16 9.06
N GLY A 50 1.39 9.74 9.81
CA GLY A 50 1.24 9.60 11.25
C GLY A 50 0.56 8.32 11.69
N LEU A 51 0.54 7.32 10.83
CA LEU A 51 -0.12 6.06 11.13
C LEU A 51 0.90 5.02 11.57
N ASP A 52 0.50 4.21 12.54
CA ASP A 52 1.32 3.06 12.93
C ASP A 52 1.12 1.96 11.91
N CYS A 53 2.21 1.35 11.49
CA CYS A 53 2.13 0.29 10.51
C CYS A 53 3.30 -0.68 10.66
N ILE A 54 3.10 -1.87 10.11
CA ILE A 54 4.10 -2.94 10.13
C ILE A 54 4.40 -3.32 8.69
N LEU A 55 5.67 -3.48 8.38
CA LEU A 55 6.12 -3.88 7.05
C LEU A 55 6.37 -5.39 7.04
N GLU A 56 5.73 -6.09 6.11
CA GLU A 56 5.92 -7.53 5.95
C GLU A 56 6.40 -7.81 4.55
N LEU A 57 7.66 -8.11 4.40
CA LEU A 57 8.26 -8.30 3.08
C LEU A 57 8.10 -9.71 2.53
N ASP A 58 7.82 -10.66 3.40
CA ASP A 58 7.72 -12.07 2.99
C ASP A 58 6.31 -12.46 2.59
N LYS A 59 5.40 -11.50 2.50
CA LYS A 59 4.04 -11.76 2.05
C LYS A 59 3.83 -11.16 0.67
N ASN A 60 2.95 -11.76 -0.11
CA ASN A 60 2.61 -11.18 -1.40
C ASN A 60 1.12 -11.27 -1.63
N TYR A 61 0.65 -10.40 -2.49
CA TYR A 61 -0.75 -10.42 -2.89
C TYR A 61 -1.02 -11.76 -3.56
N PRO A 62 -2.07 -12.47 -3.15
CA PRO A 62 -2.31 -13.83 -3.65
C PRO A 62 -2.40 -13.93 -5.18
N ARG A 63 -2.90 -12.88 -5.82
CA ARG A 63 -3.04 -12.88 -7.27
C ARG A 63 -1.70 -12.90 -7.98
N PHE A 64 -0.65 -12.41 -7.30
CA PHE A 64 0.70 -12.34 -7.85
C PHE A 64 1.65 -13.14 -6.98
N TRP A 65 1.29 -14.39 -6.76
CA TRP A 65 2.06 -15.23 -5.85
C TRP A 65 3.53 -15.36 -6.26
N TYR A 66 3.81 -15.15 -7.53
CA TYR A 66 5.18 -15.25 -8.04
C TYR A 66 5.98 -13.96 -7.81
N LYS A 67 5.34 -12.90 -7.36
CA LYS A 67 6.02 -11.64 -7.09
C LYS A 67 6.01 -11.37 -5.59
N ARG A 68 7.17 -11.33 -5.01
CA ARG A 68 7.27 -11.07 -3.59
C ARG A 68 7.34 -9.56 -3.36
N THR A 69 6.21 -8.92 -3.38
CA THR A 69 6.16 -7.48 -3.24
C THR A 69 5.97 -7.01 -1.81
N GLY A 70 5.61 -7.92 -0.91
CA GLY A 70 5.36 -7.53 0.47
C GLY A 70 4.03 -6.86 0.66
N ARG A 71 3.78 -6.44 1.89
CA ARG A 71 2.55 -5.73 2.23
C ARG A 71 2.79 -4.95 3.51
N ILE A 72 1.85 -4.05 3.84
CA ILE A 72 1.90 -3.39 5.14
C ILE A 72 0.59 -3.62 5.88
N LEU A 73 0.69 -3.58 7.20
CA LEU A 73 -0.47 -3.64 8.08
C LEU A 73 -0.57 -2.28 8.75
N VAL A 74 -1.72 -1.64 8.64
CA VAL A 74 -1.91 -0.29 9.16
C VAL A 74 -3.00 -0.32 10.22
N GLU A 75 -2.79 0.41 11.32
CA GLU A 75 -3.82 0.47 12.35
C GLU A 75 -5.09 1.11 11.78
N PRO A 76 -6.26 0.59 12.18
CA PRO A 76 -7.53 1.02 11.56
C PRO A 76 -8.08 2.30 12.17
N LYS A 77 -7.44 3.42 11.91
CA LYS A 77 -7.90 4.72 12.39
C LYS A 77 -8.94 5.35 11.47
N MET A 78 -9.12 4.80 10.29
CA MET A 78 -10.07 5.32 9.33
C MET A 78 -10.55 4.18 8.44
N LYS A 79 -11.57 4.44 7.65
CA LYS A 79 -12.09 3.42 6.74
C LYS A 79 -11.03 3.06 5.71
N LYS A 80 -11.07 1.81 5.25
CA LYS A 80 -10.09 1.35 4.29
C LYS A 80 -10.10 2.20 3.01
N SER A 81 -11.28 2.60 2.54
CA SER A 81 -11.35 3.40 1.33
C SER A 81 -10.69 4.76 1.51
N GLU A 82 -10.87 5.37 2.67
CA GLU A 82 -10.21 6.63 2.98
C GLU A 82 -8.71 6.46 3.06
N LEU A 83 -8.30 5.38 3.72
CA LEU A 83 -6.89 5.09 3.90
C LEU A 83 -6.21 4.89 2.55
N VAL A 84 -6.84 4.11 1.67
CA VAL A 84 -6.31 3.86 0.34
C VAL A 84 -6.13 5.17 -0.42
N ARG A 85 -7.13 6.04 -0.35
CA ARG A 85 -7.04 7.33 -1.05
C ARG A 85 -5.90 8.18 -0.51
N LYS A 86 -5.77 8.26 0.80
CA LYS A 86 -4.72 9.08 1.41
C LYS A 86 -3.34 8.54 1.09
N ILE A 87 -3.18 7.24 1.14
CA ILE A 87 -1.91 6.62 0.79
C ILE A 87 -1.57 6.88 -0.68
N ALA A 88 -2.56 6.76 -1.56
CA ALA A 88 -2.32 7.00 -2.98
C ALA A 88 -1.85 8.43 -3.24
N LEU A 89 -2.50 9.40 -2.61
CA LEU A 89 -2.09 10.79 -2.76
C LEU A 89 -0.68 11.01 -2.23
N LYS A 90 -0.36 10.38 -1.12
CA LYS A 90 0.97 10.52 -0.54
C LYS A 90 2.02 9.89 -1.44
N LEU A 91 1.72 8.73 -2.02
CA LEU A 91 2.66 8.08 -2.93
C LEU A 91 2.96 8.95 -4.14
N LYS A 92 1.95 9.62 -4.67
CA LYS A 92 2.17 10.48 -5.82
C LYS A 92 2.99 11.72 -5.47
N ALA A 93 2.89 12.16 -4.22
CA ALA A 93 3.64 13.32 -3.77
C ALA A 93 5.07 12.99 -3.40
N MET A 94 5.38 11.72 -3.15
CA MET A 94 6.73 11.32 -2.77
C MET A 94 7.62 11.28 -4.00
N PRO A 95 8.88 11.69 -3.86
CA PRO A 95 9.80 11.60 -4.99
C PRO A 95 10.06 10.16 -5.35
N LYS A 96 10.28 9.93 -6.64
CA LYS A 96 10.60 8.59 -7.09
C LYS A 96 11.92 8.14 -6.51
N LYS A 97 11.97 6.88 -6.12
CA LYS A 97 13.18 6.32 -5.62
C LYS A 97 14.19 6.19 -6.75
N LYS A 98 15.40 6.59 -6.48
CA LYS A 98 16.45 6.45 -7.46
C LYS A 98 17.17 5.14 -7.31
N GLU A 99 17.53 4.56 -8.42
CA GLU A 99 18.28 3.32 -8.40
C GLU A 99 19.71 3.54 -8.09
#